data_37382245c200e03b6979ea91f6c3e7a0
#
_entry.id   37382245c200e03b6979ea91f6c3e7a0
#
_cell.length_a   1.000
_cell.length_b   1.000
_cell.length_c   1.000
_cell.angle_alpha   90.00
_cell.angle_beta   90.00
_cell.angle_gamma   90.00
#
_symmetry.space_group_name_H-M   'P 1'
#
loop_
_entity.id
_entity.type
_entity.pdbx_description
1 polymer ?
#
loop_
_entity_poly.entity_id
_entity_poly.type
_entity_poly.pdbx_seq_one_letter_code
_entity_poly.pdbx_strand_id
1 'polypeptide(L)'
;MKKKWMAAGLMILSVYVLTACMAGQQSTDSPDNKNISAELVWDSSMELRYATEFQVDRYEGGYELLTIVQDGRYLVVPEGKEAPSDLSEDIVVLQQPIEHIYLVASAVMDMFVSLDALDRVGFSGLRADSWYIEEARAAMERGEILHAGSYSAPDYEQIVSKGCGLAVENTMIYHTPEVKEQLEKLKVPVLVDYSSYESNPLGRTEWVRLYGVLVGKEEEAKKAFEEEVRAFEAVDQEEKTGSTVAFFYISTNGEVNVRRSSDYLPKMITMAGGSYVFEHLGEEEDTASSNVTMQMEEFYAAAKDADYIIYNSTTTEELSSIEELLEKSSLLEKFRAV
;
A
#
# COMPACT_ATOMS: atom_id res chain seq x y z
N MET A 1 -42.32 -76.58 17.99
CA MET A 1 -42.97 -75.83 19.11
C MET A 1 -42.66 -74.40 19.02
N LYS A 2 -43.66 -73.53 19.06
CA LYS A 2 -43.70 -72.06 19.23
C LYS A 2 -43.11 -71.20 18.13
N LYS A 3 -44.04 -70.75 17.27
CA LYS A 3 -43.99 -69.54 16.40
C LYS A 3 -43.68 -68.25 17.21
N LYS A 4 -42.85 -67.35 16.70
CA LYS A 4 -42.94 -65.92 17.03
C LYS A 4 -42.85 -65.13 15.72
N TRP A 5 -43.87 -64.41 15.44
CA TRP A 5 -44.02 -63.42 14.41
C TRP A 5 -43.16 -62.20 14.75
N MET A 6 -42.49 -61.67 13.78
CA MET A 6 -41.90 -60.29 13.87
C MET A 6 -42.47 -59.48 12.72
N ALA A 7 -43.20 -58.46 13.11
CA ALA A 7 -43.77 -57.46 12.23
C ALA A 7 -42.65 -56.59 11.61
N ALA A 8 -42.70 -56.43 10.29
CA ALA A 8 -41.88 -55.50 9.56
C ALA A 8 -42.45 -54.07 9.73
N GLY A 9 -41.72 -53.23 10.47
CA GLY A 9 -41.98 -51.77 10.52
C GLY A 9 -41.27 -51.07 9.38
N LEU A 10 -42.05 -50.55 8.47
CA LEU A 10 -41.56 -49.72 7.35
C LEU A 10 -41.20 -48.33 7.90
N MET A 11 -39.95 -48.03 8.02
CA MET A 11 -39.46 -46.71 8.44
C MET A 11 -39.18 -45.88 7.19
N ILE A 12 -40.11 -44.98 6.87
CA ILE A 12 -39.94 -43.98 5.79
C ILE A 12 -38.98 -42.92 6.29
N LEU A 13 -37.77 -42.96 5.78
CA LEU A 13 -36.75 -41.94 6.05
C LEU A 13 -36.97 -40.77 5.07
N SER A 14 -37.59 -39.69 5.55
CA SER A 14 -37.73 -38.45 4.80
C SER A 14 -36.37 -37.75 4.76
N VAL A 15 -35.69 -37.81 3.62
CA VAL A 15 -34.46 -37.03 3.38
C VAL A 15 -34.91 -35.61 3.05
N TYR A 16 -34.76 -34.70 4.01
CA TYR A 16 -34.80 -33.26 3.75
C TYR A 16 -33.48 -32.87 3.12
N VAL A 17 -33.49 -32.61 1.81
CA VAL A 17 -32.41 -31.95 1.11
C VAL A 17 -32.47 -30.47 1.50
N LEU A 18 -31.66 -30.05 2.46
CA LEU A 18 -31.36 -28.64 2.74
C LEU A 18 -30.44 -28.15 1.62
N THR A 19 -31.05 -27.54 0.61
CA THR A 19 -30.31 -26.68 -0.34
C THR A 19 -29.90 -25.44 0.41
N ALA A 20 -28.70 -25.44 0.98
CA ALA A 20 -28.05 -24.23 1.45
C ALA A 20 -27.65 -23.43 0.22
N CYS A 21 -28.45 -22.42 -0.12
CA CYS A 21 -28.00 -21.31 -0.94
C CYS A 21 -26.86 -20.64 -0.18
N MET A 22 -25.63 -20.80 -0.66
CA MET A 22 -24.55 -19.88 -0.35
C MET A 22 -24.91 -18.55 -1.04
N ALA A 23 -25.74 -17.75 -0.39
CA ALA A 23 -25.80 -16.33 -0.63
C ALA A 23 -24.46 -15.77 -0.11
N GLY A 24 -23.63 -15.25 -1.01
CA GLY A 24 -22.51 -14.43 -0.61
C GLY A 24 -23.04 -13.38 0.37
N GLN A 25 -22.44 -13.30 1.54
CA GLN A 25 -22.69 -12.22 2.46
C GLN A 25 -22.20 -10.93 1.76
N GLN A 26 -23.08 -10.29 1.00
CA GLN A 26 -23.01 -8.86 0.86
C GLN A 26 -23.30 -8.33 2.26
N SER A 27 -22.30 -7.77 2.92
CA SER A 27 -22.48 -6.92 4.09
C SER A 27 -23.41 -5.78 3.65
N THR A 28 -24.69 -5.89 4.00
CA THR A 28 -25.60 -4.75 3.97
C THR A 28 -25.21 -3.88 5.16
N ASP A 29 -24.21 -3.05 4.99
CA ASP A 29 -23.96 -1.93 5.89
C ASP A 29 -25.21 -1.06 5.85
N SER A 30 -25.97 -1.09 6.95
CA SER A 30 -27.08 -0.18 7.13
C SER A 30 -26.53 1.24 7.23
N PRO A 31 -27.15 2.25 6.59
CA PRO A 31 -26.72 3.65 6.66
C PRO A 31 -26.50 4.14 8.10
N ASP A 32 -27.28 3.64 9.06
CA ASP A 32 -27.18 3.98 10.48
C ASP A 32 -25.83 3.60 11.13
N ASN A 33 -25.07 2.67 10.56
CA ASN A 33 -23.78 2.24 11.10
C ASN A 33 -22.60 3.10 10.59
N LYS A 34 -22.84 4.00 9.62
CA LYS A 34 -21.82 4.89 9.05
C LYS A 34 -21.89 6.32 9.56
N ASN A 35 -22.86 6.64 10.41
CA ASN A 35 -22.96 7.95 11.02
C ASN A 35 -21.91 8.10 12.12
N ILE A 36 -20.97 9.03 11.90
CA ILE A 36 -19.88 9.35 12.84
C ILE A 36 -20.23 10.55 13.74
N SER A 37 -21.31 11.24 13.46
CA SER A 37 -21.83 12.41 14.15
C SER A 37 -23.33 12.54 13.88
N ALA A 38 -24.07 13.16 14.79
CA ALA A 38 -25.48 13.52 14.57
C ALA A 38 -25.63 14.67 13.55
N GLU A 39 -24.56 15.42 13.31
CA GLU A 39 -24.53 16.57 12.41
C GLU A 39 -24.20 16.15 10.95
N LEU A 40 -23.74 14.91 10.72
CA LEU A 40 -23.32 14.40 9.41
C LEU A 40 -24.25 13.30 8.91
N VAL A 41 -24.75 13.47 7.71
CA VAL A 41 -25.55 12.45 7.01
C VAL A 41 -24.66 11.75 6.00
N TRP A 42 -24.51 10.43 6.16
CA TRP A 42 -23.75 9.62 5.19
C TRP A 42 -24.44 9.66 3.81
N ASP A 43 -23.65 9.84 2.77
CA ASP A 43 -24.11 9.89 1.37
C ASP A 43 -23.70 8.65 0.61
N SER A 44 -22.39 8.38 0.54
CA SER A 44 -21.83 7.30 -0.26
C SER A 44 -20.46 6.88 0.25
N SER A 45 -19.94 5.77 -0.28
CA SER A 45 -18.53 5.37 -0.13
C SER A 45 -17.83 5.41 -1.47
N MET A 46 -16.56 5.77 -1.46
CA MET A 46 -15.72 5.66 -2.65
C MET A 46 -15.61 4.19 -3.07
N GLU A 47 -15.93 3.89 -4.31
CA GLU A 47 -15.70 2.55 -4.86
C GLU A 47 -14.22 2.39 -5.19
N LEU A 48 -13.56 1.44 -4.54
CA LEU A 48 -12.18 1.04 -4.78
C LEU A 48 -12.15 -0.25 -5.61
N ARG A 49 -11.21 -0.33 -6.56
CA ARG A 49 -11.08 -1.47 -7.48
C ARG A 49 -10.04 -2.47 -7.01
N TYR A 50 -8.98 -2.03 -6.38
CA TYR A 50 -7.81 -2.83 -6.06
C TYR A 50 -7.27 -2.59 -4.65
N ALA A 51 -7.37 -1.37 -4.14
CA ALA A 51 -6.90 -1.03 -2.80
C ALA A 51 -7.78 -1.65 -1.72
N THR A 52 -7.14 -2.10 -0.64
CA THR A 52 -7.78 -2.80 0.49
C THR A 52 -7.42 -2.18 1.85
N GLU A 53 -6.38 -1.36 1.89
CA GLU A 53 -5.86 -0.82 3.14
C GLU A 53 -6.45 0.55 3.51
N PHE A 54 -7.34 1.12 2.67
CA PHE A 54 -8.09 2.33 3.02
C PHE A 54 -9.53 2.29 2.53
N GLN A 55 -10.35 3.19 3.08
CA GLN A 55 -11.73 3.45 2.68
C GLN A 55 -12.01 4.94 2.77
N VAL A 56 -12.93 5.44 1.93
CA VAL A 56 -13.44 6.83 1.99
C VAL A 56 -14.95 6.79 2.06
N ASP A 57 -15.52 7.33 3.13
CA ASP A 57 -16.95 7.55 3.28
C ASP A 57 -17.28 9.04 3.13
N ARG A 58 -18.28 9.35 2.32
CA ARG A 58 -18.72 10.71 2.02
C ARG A 58 -19.97 11.08 2.77
N TYR A 59 -20.04 12.31 3.21
CA TYR A 59 -21.18 12.88 3.94
C TYR A 59 -21.71 14.12 3.24
N GLU A 60 -22.98 14.39 3.43
CA GLU A 60 -23.60 15.61 2.93
C GLU A 60 -22.80 16.85 3.34
N GLY A 61 -22.64 17.76 2.39
CA GLY A 61 -21.87 18.98 2.64
C GLY A 61 -20.39 18.86 2.29
N GLY A 62 -19.93 17.74 1.74
CA GLY A 62 -18.55 17.54 1.26
C GLY A 62 -17.57 17.12 2.34
N TYR A 63 -18.03 16.67 3.50
CA TYR A 63 -17.16 16.04 4.49
C TYR A 63 -16.80 14.63 4.04
N GLU A 64 -15.56 14.20 4.26
CA GLU A 64 -15.09 12.89 3.89
C GLU A 64 -14.30 12.24 5.02
N LEU A 65 -14.68 11.02 5.36
CA LEU A 65 -13.98 10.22 6.37
C LEU A 65 -13.04 9.24 5.66
N LEU A 66 -11.75 9.43 5.86
CA LEU A 66 -10.73 8.48 5.47
C LEU A 66 -10.55 7.48 6.61
N THR A 67 -10.62 6.20 6.30
CA THR A 67 -10.27 5.12 7.24
C THR A 67 -9.08 4.37 6.68
N ILE A 68 -7.96 4.37 7.39
CA ILE A 68 -6.79 3.55 7.06
C ILE A 68 -6.81 2.35 8.01
N VAL A 69 -6.89 1.14 7.44
CA VAL A 69 -7.25 -0.10 8.15
C VAL A 69 -6.39 -0.34 9.41
N GLN A 70 -5.11 -0.02 9.36
CA GLN A 70 -4.16 -0.29 10.45
C GLN A 70 -3.66 0.97 11.17
N ASP A 71 -4.10 2.16 10.77
CA ASP A 71 -3.68 3.42 11.40
C ASP A 71 -4.81 4.12 12.14
N GLY A 72 -5.81 4.67 11.44
CA GLY A 72 -6.85 5.46 12.09
C GLY A 72 -7.89 6.04 11.15
N ARG A 73 -8.69 6.97 11.71
CA ARG A 73 -9.77 7.65 11.01
C ARG A 73 -9.51 9.15 10.95
N TYR A 74 -9.72 9.75 9.78
CA TYR A 74 -9.41 11.14 9.50
C TYR A 74 -10.61 11.79 8.82
N LEU A 75 -11.24 12.77 9.48
CA LEU A 75 -12.32 13.55 8.89
C LEU A 75 -11.74 14.76 8.16
N VAL A 76 -11.82 14.75 6.85
CA VAL A 76 -11.50 15.90 6.00
C VAL A 76 -12.70 16.85 6.04
N VAL A 77 -12.47 18.04 6.57
CA VAL A 77 -13.47 19.11 6.70
C VAL A 77 -13.26 20.11 5.57
N PRO A 78 -14.29 20.37 4.74
CA PRO A 78 -14.18 21.32 3.63
C PRO A 78 -13.81 22.73 4.10
N GLU A 79 -13.12 23.48 3.24
CA GLU A 79 -12.80 24.88 3.49
C GLU A 79 -14.05 25.70 3.84
N GLY A 80 -13.94 26.51 4.88
CA GLY A 80 -15.01 27.37 5.38
C GLY A 80 -16.12 26.68 6.16
N LYS A 81 -15.97 25.38 6.45
CA LYS A 81 -16.87 24.62 7.33
C LYS A 81 -16.21 24.30 8.67
N GLU A 82 -17.04 24.05 9.69
CA GLU A 82 -16.60 23.65 11.01
C GLU A 82 -16.72 22.13 11.18
N ALA A 83 -15.82 21.53 11.93
CA ALA A 83 -15.95 20.12 12.31
C ALA A 83 -17.14 19.92 13.26
N PRO A 84 -17.88 18.79 13.16
CA PRO A 84 -18.91 18.44 14.13
C PRO A 84 -18.38 18.40 15.57
N SER A 85 -19.23 18.81 16.49
CA SER A 85 -18.85 18.92 17.91
C SER A 85 -18.93 17.59 18.68
N ASP A 86 -19.58 16.58 18.11
CA ASP A 86 -19.88 15.28 18.72
C ASP A 86 -19.05 14.12 18.13
N LEU A 87 -17.93 14.44 17.47
CA LEU A 87 -17.04 13.43 16.92
C LEU A 87 -16.40 12.57 18.02
N SER A 88 -16.20 11.31 17.70
CA SER A 88 -15.43 10.38 18.54
C SER A 88 -13.97 10.82 18.65
N GLU A 89 -13.34 10.63 19.82
CA GLU A 89 -11.97 11.06 20.11
C GLU A 89 -10.91 10.40 19.22
N ASP A 90 -11.23 9.27 18.59
CA ASP A 90 -10.34 8.57 17.67
C ASP A 90 -10.37 9.12 16.23
N ILE A 91 -11.22 10.09 15.94
CA ILE A 91 -11.27 10.75 14.63
C ILE A 91 -10.40 12.00 14.65
N VAL A 92 -9.36 11.98 13.83
CA VAL A 92 -8.49 13.12 13.61
C VAL A 92 -9.14 14.08 12.60
N VAL A 93 -9.29 15.36 12.97
CA VAL A 93 -9.86 16.37 12.08
C VAL A 93 -8.76 16.97 11.20
N LEU A 94 -8.97 16.94 9.88
CA LEU A 94 -8.12 17.56 8.87
C LEU A 94 -8.88 18.69 8.17
N GLN A 95 -8.55 19.93 8.49
CA GLN A 95 -9.21 21.10 7.92
C GLN A 95 -8.59 21.50 6.59
N GLN A 96 -9.39 21.52 5.51
CA GLN A 96 -8.94 22.07 4.23
C GLN A 96 -8.89 23.61 4.25
N PRO A 97 -7.95 24.23 3.49
CA PRO A 97 -6.90 23.58 2.71
C PRO A 97 -5.79 23.00 3.59
N ILE A 98 -5.35 21.77 3.29
CA ILE A 98 -4.20 21.15 3.95
C ILE A 98 -2.95 21.61 3.20
N GLU A 99 -2.10 22.37 3.88
CA GLU A 99 -0.90 22.99 3.32
C GLU A 99 0.34 22.64 4.15
N HIS A 100 1.51 22.87 3.57
CA HIS A 100 2.81 22.62 4.20
C HIS A 100 2.95 21.19 4.74
N ILE A 101 2.51 20.21 3.92
CA ILE A 101 2.57 18.79 4.30
C ILE A 101 4.04 18.40 4.53
N TYR A 102 4.31 17.74 5.67
CA TYR A 102 5.58 17.08 5.94
C TYR A 102 5.51 15.65 5.41
N LEU A 103 6.22 15.39 4.31
CA LEU A 103 6.14 14.14 3.57
C LEU A 103 7.38 13.29 3.82
N VAL A 104 7.20 12.20 4.54
CA VAL A 104 8.24 11.22 4.89
C VAL A 104 8.06 9.94 4.08
N ALA A 105 6.81 9.57 3.78
CA ALA A 105 6.49 8.43 2.92
C ALA A 105 6.90 8.71 1.47
N SER A 106 8.11 8.32 1.08
CA SER A 106 8.70 8.69 -0.21
C SER A 106 7.89 8.22 -1.43
N ALA A 107 7.18 7.10 -1.32
CA ALA A 107 6.29 6.61 -2.39
C ALA A 107 5.13 7.57 -2.70
N VAL A 108 4.74 8.40 -1.73
CA VAL A 108 3.63 9.34 -1.87
C VAL A 108 4.01 10.59 -2.66
N MET A 109 5.29 10.92 -2.76
CA MET A 109 5.75 12.12 -3.49
C MET A 109 5.33 12.10 -4.96
N ASP A 110 5.43 10.95 -5.61
CA ASP A 110 5.01 10.77 -7.01
C ASP A 110 3.49 10.96 -7.18
N MET A 111 2.70 10.56 -6.17
CA MET A 111 1.26 10.80 -6.17
C MET A 111 0.93 12.30 -6.13
N PHE A 112 1.67 13.09 -5.33
CA PHE A 112 1.52 14.56 -5.32
C PHE A 112 1.93 15.21 -6.64
N VAL A 113 2.95 14.67 -7.31
CA VAL A 113 3.32 15.11 -8.67
C VAL A 113 2.19 14.79 -9.65
N SER A 114 1.68 13.56 -9.64
CA SER A 114 0.59 13.13 -10.52
C SER A 114 -0.71 13.92 -10.32
N LEU A 115 -0.94 14.42 -9.10
CA LEU A 115 -2.07 15.29 -8.76
C LEU A 115 -1.84 16.76 -9.14
N ASP A 116 -0.66 17.15 -9.63
CA ASP A 116 -0.28 18.57 -9.76
C ASP A 116 -0.51 19.33 -8.44
N ALA A 117 -0.09 18.71 -7.31
CA ALA A 117 -0.30 19.19 -5.94
C ALA A 117 1.00 19.28 -5.14
N LEU A 118 2.13 19.33 -5.82
CA LEU A 118 3.45 19.40 -5.18
C LEU A 118 3.61 20.69 -4.35
N ASP A 119 2.87 21.75 -4.68
CA ASP A 119 2.79 23.01 -3.93
C ASP A 119 2.19 22.83 -2.52
N ARG A 120 1.49 21.74 -2.25
CA ARG A 120 0.97 21.40 -0.91
C ARG A 120 2.04 20.81 0.00
N VAL A 121 3.14 20.31 -0.57
CA VAL A 121 4.26 19.73 0.19
C VAL A 121 5.19 20.85 0.59
N GLY A 122 5.29 21.10 1.89
CA GLY A 122 6.22 22.11 2.45
C GLY A 122 7.53 21.51 2.92
N PHE A 123 7.52 20.22 3.30
CA PHE A 123 8.69 19.57 3.91
C PHE A 123 8.87 18.15 3.39
N SER A 124 10.12 17.74 3.27
CA SER A 124 10.52 16.39 2.88
C SER A 124 11.35 15.73 3.97
N GLY A 125 11.09 14.43 4.19
CA GLY A 125 11.92 13.56 5.03
C GLY A 125 13.26 13.19 4.38
N LEU A 126 13.39 13.36 3.06
CA LEU A 126 14.60 13.10 2.29
C LEU A 126 15.26 14.42 1.86
N ARG A 127 16.57 14.37 1.64
CA ARG A 127 17.34 15.47 1.04
C ARG A 127 17.13 15.53 -0.47
N ALA A 128 17.38 16.67 -1.09
CA ALA A 128 17.24 16.87 -2.52
C ALA A 128 18.02 15.85 -3.37
N ASP A 129 19.25 15.55 -2.97
CA ASP A 129 20.15 14.59 -3.64
C ASP A 129 19.71 13.13 -3.52
N SER A 130 18.77 12.84 -2.62
CA SER A 130 18.21 11.50 -2.40
C SER A 130 16.91 11.25 -3.19
N TRP A 131 16.40 12.27 -3.90
CA TRP A 131 15.21 12.13 -4.71
C TRP A 131 15.54 11.74 -6.17
N TYR A 132 14.96 10.65 -6.63
CA TYR A 132 14.92 10.27 -8.05
C TYR A 132 13.79 10.97 -8.82
N ILE A 133 12.75 11.48 -8.12
CA ILE A 133 11.66 12.27 -8.69
C ILE A 133 12.21 13.67 -8.95
N GLU A 134 12.33 14.03 -10.25
CA GLU A 134 13.01 15.26 -10.67
C GLU A 134 12.26 16.51 -10.21
N GLU A 135 10.93 16.49 -10.24
CA GLU A 135 10.07 17.59 -9.79
C GLU A 135 10.27 17.90 -8.30
N ALA A 136 10.34 16.85 -7.47
CA ALA A 136 10.57 16.98 -6.03
C ALA A 136 11.97 17.55 -5.75
N ARG A 137 13.01 17.01 -6.43
CA ARG A 137 14.38 17.50 -6.31
C ARG A 137 14.48 18.97 -6.71
N ALA A 138 13.90 19.33 -7.86
CA ALA A 138 13.92 20.70 -8.36
C ALA A 138 13.18 21.68 -7.43
N ALA A 139 12.03 21.28 -6.86
CA ALA A 139 11.30 22.09 -5.88
C ALA A 139 12.13 22.30 -4.60
N MET A 140 12.87 21.29 -4.13
CA MET A 140 13.79 21.43 -2.99
C MET A 140 14.97 22.34 -3.30
N GLU A 141 15.56 22.24 -4.49
CA GLU A 141 16.66 23.10 -4.92
C GLU A 141 16.23 24.57 -5.03
N ARG A 142 14.97 24.83 -5.37
CA ARG A 142 14.39 26.19 -5.37
C ARG A 142 13.98 26.65 -3.97
N GLY A 143 14.03 25.78 -2.96
CA GLY A 143 13.61 26.09 -1.59
C GLY A 143 12.10 26.15 -1.38
N GLU A 144 11.31 25.62 -2.30
CA GLU A 144 9.86 25.48 -2.20
C GLU A 144 9.49 24.34 -1.23
N ILE A 145 10.26 23.25 -1.24
CA ILE A 145 10.16 22.15 -0.29
C ILE A 145 11.45 22.14 0.55
N LEU A 146 11.32 22.10 1.87
CA LEU A 146 12.45 22.11 2.79
C LEU A 146 12.73 20.71 3.33
N HIS A 147 13.98 20.35 3.53
CA HIS A 147 14.31 19.15 4.28
C HIS A 147 14.06 19.39 5.77
N ALA A 148 13.20 18.56 6.39
CA ALA A 148 12.81 18.69 7.80
C ALA A 148 13.13 17.43 8.62
N GLY A 149 14.18 16.69 8.25
CA GLY A 149 14.62 15.49 8.96
C GLY A 149 13.87 14.22 8.53
N SER A 150 14.32 13.07 9.04
CA SER A 150 13.73 11.75 8.75
C SER A 150 12.62 11.40 9.74
N TYR A 151 11.90 10.29 9.49
CA TYR A 151 10.87 9.72 10.39
C TYR A 151 11.33 9.58 11.86
N SER A 152 12.61 9.34 12.11
CA SER A 152 13.15 9.15 13.45
C SER A 152 13.76 10.40 14.10
N ALA A 153 13.94 11.46 13.31
CA ALA A 153 14.57 12.70 13.78
C ALA A 153 14.06 13.94 12.99
N PRO A 154 12.75 14.28 13.11
CA PRO A 154 12.22 15.45 12.44
C PRO A 154 12.67 16.76 13.10
N ASP A 155 12.75 17.81 12.29
CA ASP A 155 12.97 19.18 12.77
C ASP A 155 11.64 19.77 13.25
N TYR A 156 11.25 19.48 14.48
CA TYR A 156 10.00 19.96 15.07
C TYR A 156 9.87 21.48 15.05
N GLU A 157 10.97 22.22 15.25
CA GLU A 157 10.93 23.69 15.26
C GLU A 157 10.54 24.21 13.87
N GLN A 158 11.18 23.69 12.82
CA GLN A 158 10.88 24.06 11.45
C GLN A 158 9.45 23.69 11.06
N ILE A 159 9.02 22.45 11.35
CA ILE A 159 7.70 21.91 11.04
C ILE A 159 6.60 22.78 11.69
N VAL A 160 6.72 23.07 12.99
CA VAL A 160 5.72 23.84 13.72
C VAL A 160 5.73 25.33 13.36
N SER A 161 6.91 25.92 13.31
CA SER A 161 7.02 27.38 13.07
C SER A 161 6.53 27.80 11.67
N LYS A 162 6.53 26.90 10.72
CA LYS A 162 6.05 27.15 9.35
C LYS A 162 4.62 26.62 9.11
N GLY A 163 3.96 26.11 10.13
CA GLY A 163 2.54 25.76 10.08
C GLY A 163 2.24 24.49 9.28
N CYS A 164 2.97 23.41 9.56
CA CYS A 164 2.68 22.10 8.97
C CYS A 164 1.24 21.69 9.25
N GLY A 165 0.45 21.43 8.21
CA GLY A 165 -0.95 21.03 8.30
C GLY A 165 -1.16 19.53 8.47
N LEU A 166 -0.20 18.70 8.03
CA LEU A 166 -0.26 17.24 8.09
C LEU A 166 1.15 16.65 7.95
N ALA A 167 1.50 15.68 8.78
CA ALA A 167 2.64 14.80 8.55
C ALA A 167 2.15 13.51 7.89
N VAL A 168 2.71 13.16 6.73
CA VAL A 168 2.48 11.88 6.05
C VAL A 168 3.70 11.00 6.27
N GLU A 169 3.58 10.10 7.22
CA GLU A 169 4.63 9.18 7.65
C GLU A 169 4.52 7.83 6.94
N ASN A 170 5.58 7.06 6.94
CA ASN A 170 5.55 5.65 6.57
C ASN A 170 5.54 4.76 7.84
N THR A 171 5.32 3.47 7.67
CA THR A 171 5.22 2.51 8.80
C THR A 171 6.49 2.37 9.63
N MET A 172 7.64 2.91 9.18
CA MET A 172 8.87 2.97 9.98
C MET A 172 8.71 3.83 11.24
N ILE A 173 7.71 4.75 11.26
CA ILE A 173 7.39 5.58 12.43
C ILE A 173 7.08 4.73 13.68
N TYR A 174 6.58 3.49 13.50
CA TYR A 174 6.30 2.57 14.61
C TYR A 174 7.54 2.03 15.31
N HIS A 175 8.72 2.20 14.71
CA HIS A 175 10.00 1.93 15.40
C HIS A 175 10.44 3.07 16.32
N THR A 176 9.80 4.24 16.19
CA THR A 176 10.04 5.45 16.99
C THR A 176 8.72 6.11 17.36
N PRO A 177 7.83 5.41 18.11
CA PRO A 177 6.46 5.89 18.38
C PRO A 177 6.44 7.24 19.11
N GLU A 178 7.50 7.57 19.86
CA GLU A 178 7.67 8.86 20.53
C GLU A 178 7.70 10.04 19.55
N VAL A 179 8.10 9.83 18.30
CA VAL A 179 8.10 10.87 17.26
C VAL A 179 6.66 11.19 16.85
N LYS A 180 5.84 10.17 16.58
CA LYS A 180 4.40 10.33 16.28
C LYS A 180 3.70 11.07 17.41
N GLU A 181 3.89 10.59 18.65
CA GLU A 181 3.32 11.25 19.84
C GLU A 181 3.76 12.70 19.99
N GLN A 182 5.00 13.02 19.67
CA GLN A 182 5.51 14.38 19.78
C GLN A 182 4.91 15.32 18.73
N LEU A 183 4.77 14.88 17.48
CA LEU A 183 4.09 15.63 16.43
C LEU A 183 2.63 15.92 16.83
N GLU A 184 1.90 14.91 17.30
CA GLU A 184 0.51 15.03 17.76
C GLU A 184 0.38 15.97 18.97
N LYS A 185 1.30 15.93 19.94
CA LYS A 185 1.36 16.89 21.08
C LYS A 185 1.58 18.33 20.59
N LEU A 186 2.33 18.50 19.51
CA LEU A 186 2.56 19.78 18.85
C LEU A 186 1.42 20.20 17.93
N LYS A 187 0.32 19.43 17.90
CA LYS A 187 -0.88 19.67 17.07
C LYS A 187 -0.63 19.55 15.58
N VAL A 188 0.34 18.77 15.18
CA VAL A 188 0.54 18.33 13.80
C VAL A 188 -0.14 16.97 13.67
N PRO A 189 -1.22 16.85 12.89
CA PRO A 189 -1.84 15.56 12.63
C PRO A 189 -0.86 14.63 11.92
N VAL A 190 -0.91 13.34 12.23
CA VAL A 190 -0.04 12.33 11.61
C VAL A 190 -0.89 11.28 10.94
N LEU A 191 -0.72 11.11 9.63
CA LEU A 191 -1.30 10.04 8.83
C LEU A 191 -0.16 9.08 8.44
N VAL A 192 -0.35 7.79 8.70
CA VAL A 192 0.62 6.78 8.29
C VAL A 192 0.18 6.13 6.99
N ASP A 193 1.03 6.21 5.97
CA ASP A 193 0.80 5.61 4.66
C ASP A 193 1.00 4.09 4.71
N TYR A 194 -0.02 3.35 4.29
CA TYR A 194 -0.01 1.89 4.17
C TYR A 194 -0.05 1.41 2.71
N SER A 195 0.16 2.28 1.73
CA SER A 195 0.18 1.90 0.32
C SER A 195 1.14 0.75 0.02
N SER A 196 2.24 0.68 0.76
CA SER A 196 3.24 -0.38 0.63
C SER A 196 2.76 -1.76 1.10
N TYR A 197 1.64 -1.84 1.83
CA TYR A 197 1.02 -3.10 2.28
C TYR A 197 0.00 -3.65 1.28
N GLU A 198 -0.39 -2.86 0.28
CA GLU A 198 -1.21 -3.36 -0.80
C GLU A 198 -0.47 -4.46 -1.57
N SER A 199 -1.07 -5.63 -1.62
CA SER A 199 -0.53 -6.78 -2.35
C SER A 199 -0.71 -6.66 -3.88
N ASN A 200 -1.69 -5.84 -4.32
CA ASN A 200 -1.92 -5.55 -5.72
C ASN A 200 -1.18 -4.27 -6.12
N PRO A 201 -0.34 -4.29 -7.16
CA PRO A 201 0.33 -3.08 -7.66
C PRO A 201 -0.63 -1.93 -7.98
N LEU A 202 -1.77 -2.22 -8.62
CA LEU A 202 -2.80 -1.21 -8.88
C LEU A 202 -3.50 -0.73 -7.61
N GLY A 203 -3.54 -1.55 -6.54
CA GLY A 203 -3.97 -1.09 -5.22
C GLY A 203 -3.04 -0.02 -4.66
N ARG A 204 -1.73 -0.16 -4.85
CA ARG A 204 -0.75 0.86 -4.45
C ARG A 204 -0.96 2.17 -5.19
N THR A 205 -1.19 2.13 -6.51
CA THR A 205 -1.45 3.34 -7.30
C THR A 205 -2.81 3.95 -6.98
N GLU A 206 -3.81 3.14 -6.57
CA GLU A 206 -5.14 3.64 -6.20
C GLU A 206 -5.13 4.55 -4.97
N TRP A 207 -4.08 4.52 -4.15
CA TRP A 207 -3.88 5.45 -3.03
C TRP A 207 -3.81 6.92 -3.48
N VAL A 208 -3.49 7.21 -4.73
CA VAL A 208 -3.58 8.56 -5.28
C VAL A 208 -4.97 9.18 -5.07
N ARG A 209 -6.02 8.35 -5.03
CA ARG A 209 -7.40 8.79 -4.80
C ARG A 209 -7.64 9.26 -3.36
N LEU A 210 -6.99 8.62 -2.36
CA LEU A 210 -6.99 9.10 -0.99
C LEU A 210 -6.33 10.47 -0.89
N TYR A 211 -5.16 10.63 -1.51
CA TYR A 211 -4.45 11.90 -1.51
C TYR A 211 -5.20 12.98 -2.30
N GLY A 212 -5.94 12.61 -3.36
CA GLY A 212 -6.84 13.50 -4.06
C GLY A 212 -7.91 14.11 -3.14
N VAL A 213 -8.51 13.31 -2.26
CA VAL A 213 -9.44 13.78 -1.24
C VAL A 213 -8.76 14.78 -0.29
N LEU A 214 -7.58 14.44 0.23
CA LEU A 214 -6.84 15.30 1.16
C LEU A 214 -6.57 16.71 0.62
N VAL A 215 -6.25 16.81 -0.68
CA VAL A 215 -5.88 18.09 -1.30
C VAL A 215 -6.97 18.70 -2.19
N GLY A 216 -8.17 18.10 -2.24
CA GLY A 216 -9.30 18.59 -3.02
C GLY A 216 -9.11 18.43 -4.54
N LYS A 217 -8.42 17.36 -4.97
CA LYS A 217 -8.11 17.04 -6.39
C LYS A 217 -8.59 15.64 -6.78
N GLU A 218 -9.83 15.30 -6.44
CA GLU A 218 -10.37 13.97 -6.67
C GLU A 218 -10.52 13.62 -8.16
N GLU A 219 -10.86 14.58 -9.01
CA GLU A 219 -11.00 14.34 -10.45
C GLU A 219 -9.64 14.06 -11.10
N GLU A 220 -8.59 14.80 -10.71
CA GLU A 220 -7.22 14.56 -11.13
C GLU A 220 -6.74 13.19 -10.65
N ALA A 221 -7.03 12.85 -9.41
CA ALA A 221 -6.68 11.56 -8.81
C ALA A 221 -7.34 10.39 -9.53
N LYS A 222 -8.62 10.52 -9.84
CA LYS A 222 -9.36 9.52 -10.61
C LYS A 222 -8.75 9.35 -12.00
N LYS A 223 -8.44 10.45 -12.66
CA LYS A 223 -7.83 10.43 -14.00
C LYS A 223 -6.46 9.77 -13.97
N ALA A 224 -5.59 10.14 -13.04
CA ALA A 224 -4.25 9.55 -12.87
C ALA A 224 -4.36 8.04 -12.65
N PHE A 225 -5.21 7.60 -11.72
CA PHE A 225 -5.44 6.17 -11.47
C PHE A 225 -5.97 5.42 -12.70
N GLU A 226 -6.94 5.99 -13.43
CA GLU A 226 -7.48 5.36 -14.63
C GLU A 226 -6.47 5.31 -15.78
N GLU A 227 -5.49 6.21 -15.84
CA GLU A 227 -4.38 6.15 -16.79
C GLU A 227 -3.47 4.96 -16.51
N GLU A 228 -3.11 4.72 -15.25
CA GLU A 228 -2.33 3.55 -14.82
C GLU A 228 -3.08 2.23 -15.10
N VAL A 229 -4.36 2.18 -14.79
CA VAL A 229 -5.19 1.00 -15.11
C VAL A 229 -5.20 0.71 -16.61
N ARG A 230 -5.38 1.74 -17.46
CA ARG A 230 -5.35 1.55 -18.92
C ARG A 230 -3.98 1.11 -19.42
N ALA A 231 -2.90 1.63 -18.87
CA ALA A 231 -1.55 1.19 -19.21
C ALA A 231 -1.35 -0.29 -18.87
N PHE A 232 -1.82 -0.71 -17.70
CA PHE A 232 -1.80 -2.12 -17.31
C PHE A 232 -2.68 -2.99 -18.23
N GLU A 233 -3.93 -2.59 -18.51
CA GLU A 233 -4.84 -3.34 -19.37
C GLU A 233 -4.27 -3.52 -20.80
N ALA A 234 -3.49 -2.58 -21.29
CA ALA A 234 -2.79 -2.71 -22.57
C ALA A 234 -1.73 -3.82 -22.54
N VAL A 235 -0.97 -3.92 -21.42
CA VAL A 235 0.02 -4.99 -21.22
C VAL A 235 -0.64 -6.36 -21.02
N ASP A 236 -1.75 -6.42 -20.27
CA ASP A 236 -2.46 -7.70 -19.98
C ASP A 236 -3.09 -8.32 -21.24
N GLN A 237 -3.29 -7.52 -22.31
CA GLN A 237 -3.75 -8.01 -23.61
C GLN A 237 -2.64 -8.63 -24.46
N GLU A 238 -1.38 -8.43 -24.11
CA GLU A 238 -0.25 -9.05 -24.80
C GLU A 238 -0.19 -10.57 -24.53
N GLU A 239 0.46 -11.29 -25.44
CA GLU A 239 0.61 -12.75 -25.32
C GLU A 239 1.46 -13.11 -24.11
N LYS A 240 0.86 -13.85 -23.15
CA LYS A 240 1.57 -14.33 -21.98
C LYS A 240 2.61 -15.37 -22.36
N THR A 241 3.87 -15.02 -22.20
CA THR A 241 4.98 -15.93 -22.56
C THR A 241 5.16 -17.09 -21.58
N GLY A 242 4.69 -16.93 -20.33
CA GLY A 242 4.94 -17.85 -19.23
C GLY A 242 6.42 -17.99 -18.87
N SER A 243 7.24 -17.02 -19.30
CA SER A 243 8.66 -17.00 -18.97
C SER A 243 8.88 -16.95 -17.47
N THR A 244 9.82 -17.75 -16.98
CA THR A 244 10.14 -17.81 -15.55
C THR A 244 11.09 -16.70 -15.14
N VAL A 245 10.76 -16.02 -14.03
CA VAL A 245 11.49 -14.84 -13.55
C VAL A 245 11.89 -15.04 -12.10
N ALA A 246 13.18 -14.82 -11.78
CA ALA A 246 13.69 -14.70 -10.44
C ALA A 246 14.02 -13.23 -10.12
N PHE A 247 13.51 -12.72 -9.00
CA PHE A 247 13.81 -11.37 -8.48
C PHE A 247 14.53 -11.51 -7.15
N PHE A 248 15.72 -10.91 -7.03
CA PHE A 248 16.58 -11.10 -5.85
C PHE A 248 17.57 -9.96 -5.65
N TYR A 249 18.14 -9.93 -4.45
CA TYR A 249 19.39 -9.21 -4.18
C TYR A 249 20.31 -10.03 -3.27
N ILE A 250 21.60 -9.73 -3.28
CA ILE A 250 22.60 -10.35 -2.41
C ILE A 250 22.98 -9.35 -1.33
N SER A 251 22.80 -9.72 -0.07
CA SER A 251 23.18 -8.91 1.07
C SER A 251 24.70 -8.90 1.30
N THR A 252 25.20 -8.00 2.12
CA THR A 252 26.64 -7.83 2.39
C THR A 252 27.31 -9.07 3.00
N ASN A 253 26.53 -9.96 3.63
CA ASN A 253 27.00 -11.26 4.16
C ASN A 253 26.93 -12.40 3.12
N GLY A 254 26.54 -12.12 1.86
CA GLY A 254 26.49 -13.09 0.77
C GLY A 254 25.21 -13.92 0.71
N GLU A 255 24.22 -13.66 1.57
CA GLU A 255 22.94 -14.34 1.51
C GLU A 255 22.03 -13.73 0.44
N VAL A 256 21.23 -14.55 -0.20
CA VAL A 256 20.26 -14.13 -1.21
C VAL A 256 18.93 -13.83 -0.56
N ASN A 257 18.38 -12.69 -0.91
CA ASN A 257 17.04 -12.28 -0.49
C ASN A 257 16.12 -12.26 -1.71
N VAL A 258 15.02 -12.99 -1.62
CA VAL A 258 13.97 -13.07 -2.63
C VAL A 258 12.65 -12.57 -2.05
N ARG A 259 11.70 -12.22 -2.90
CA ARG A 259 10.38 -11.78 -2.45
C ARG A 259 9.49 -12.96 -2.08
N ARG A 260 8.66 -12.78 -1.04
CA ARG A 260 7.55 -13.71 -0.76
C ARG A 260 6.58 -13.73 -1.92
N SER A 261 5.94 -14.88 -2.14
CA SER A 261 4.93 -15.02 -3.19
C SER A 261 3.76 -14.05 -3.07
N SER A 262 3.41 -13.64 -1.84
CA SER A 262 2.36 -12.67 -1.55
C SER A 262 2.75 -11.20 -1.78
N ASP A 263 4.03 -10.90 -2.02
CA ASP A 263 4.50 -9.54 -2.28
C ASP A 263 4.01 -9.02 -3.64
N TYR A 264 3.94 -7.69 -3.78
CA TYR A 264 3.47 -7.05 -5.00
C TYR A 264 4.37 -7.29 -6.22
N LEU A 265 5.69 -7.50 -6.03
CA LEU A 265 6.62 -7.75 -7.15
C LEU A 265 6.36 -9.09 -7.87
N PRO A 266 6.19 -10.24 -7.19
CA PRO A 266 5.69 -11.46 -7.83
C PRO A 266 4.36 -11.25 -8.54
N LYS A 267 3.46 -10.44 -7.98
CA LYS A 267 2.21 -10.07 -8.63
C LYS A 267 2.45 -9.29 -9.92
N MET A 268 3.37 -8.32 -9.95
CA MET A 268 3.76 -7.60 -11.16
C MET A 268 4.31 -8.53 -12.24
N ILE A 269 5.16 -9.50 -11.87
CA ILE A 269 5.68 -10.50 -12.79
C ILE A 269 4.54 -11.29 -13.45
N THR A 270 3.56 -11.73 -12.65
CA THR A 270 2.39 -12.46 -13.16
C THR A 270 1.52 -11.56 -14.05
N MET A 271 1.31 -10.32 -13.66
CA MET A 271 0.55 -9.33 -14.44
C MET A 271 1.22 -9.03 -15.79
N ALA A 272 2.56 -9.08 -15.85
CA ALA A 272 3.33 -8.96 -17.09
C ALA A 272 3.37 -10.26 -17.92
N GLY A 273 2.63 -11.31 -17.53
CA GLY A 273 2.55 -12.57 -18.27
C GLY A 273 3.69 -13.55 -18.01
N GLY A 274 4.53 -13.30 -16.99
CA GLY A 274 5.57 -14.19 -16.51
C GLY A 274 5.12 -15.10 -15.36
N SER A 275 6.01 -16.00 -14.93
CA SER A 275 5.86 -16.84 -13.74
C SER A 275 7.02 -16.58 -12.77
N TYR A 276 6.70 -16.30 -11.52
CA TYR A 276 7.72 -16.11 -10.50
C TYR A 276 8.28 -17.45 -10.04
N VAL A 277 9.60 -17.61 -9.99
CA VAL A 277 10.25 -18.89 -9.65
C VAL A 277 9.85 -19.41 -8.27
N PHE A 278 9.52 -18.51 -7.32
CA PHE A 278 9.20 -18.84 -5.94
C PHE A 278 7.70 -18.65 -5.65
N GLU A 279 6.83 -19.24 -6.48
CA GLU A 279 5.35 -19.02 -6.44
C GLU A 279 4.70 -19.32 -5.08
N HIS A 280 5.28 -20.20 -4.26
CA HIS A 280 4.73 -20.63 -2.96
C HIS A 280 5.61 -20.29 -1.76
N LEU A 281 6.66 -19.49 -1.97
CA LEU A 281 7.62 -19.21 -0.91
C LEU A 281 7.04 -18.26 0.13
N GLY A 282 7.00 -18.71 1.38
CA GLY A 282 6.58 -17.90 2.53
C GLY A 282 5.07 -17.78 2.71
N GLU A 283 4.24 -18.57 2.03
CA GLU A 283 2.77 -18.55 2.16
C GLU A 283 2.30 -18.95 3.58
N GLU A 284 3.05 -19.82 4.26
CA GLU A 284 2.65 -20.36 5.57
C GLU A 284 3.08 -19.47 6.77
N GLU A 285 3.85 -18.42 6.51
CA GLU A 285 4.40 -17.58 7.57
C GLU A 285 3.64 -16.26 7.68
N ASP A 286 2.93 -16.04 8.76
CA ASP A 286 2.33 -14.76 9.12
C ASP A 286 3.41 -13.81 9.67
N THR A 287 4.23 -13.24 8.77
CA THR A 287 5.26 -12.27 9.12
C THR A 287 5.14 -11.01 8.28
N ALA A 288 5.43 -9.86 8.88
CA ALA A 288 5.46 -8.57 8.20
C ALA A 288 6.62 -8.43 7.18
N SER A 289 7.54 -9.41 7.11
CA SER A 289 8.67 -9.37 6.17
C SER A 289 8.22 -9.68 4.74
N SER A 290 8.50 -8.81 3.80
CA SER A 290 8.28 -9.03 2.37
C SER A 290 9.35 -9.90 1.70
N ASN A 291 10.44 -10.23 2.42
CA ASN A 291 11.57 -10.99 1.92
C ASN A 291 11.74 -12.32 2.64
N VAL A 292 12.30 -13.30 1.93
CA VAL A 292 12.84 -14.54 2.47
C VAL A 292 14.32 -14.58 2.15
N THR A 293 15.13 -14.88 3.15
CA THR A 293 16.59 -15.03 3.03
C THR A 293 16.95 -16.50 2.86
N MET A 294 17.82 -16.81 1.91
CA MET A 294 18.30 -18.15 1.62
C MET A 294 19.79 -18.17 1.26
N GLN A 295 20.40 -19.34 1.28
CA GLN A 295 21.78 -19.51 0.83
C GLN A 295 21.86 -19.48 -0.70
N MET A 296 23.01 -19.06 -1.26
CA MET A 296 23.20 -18.95 -2.71
C MET A 296 23.02 -20.30 -3.43
N GLU A 297 23.38 -21.42 -2.80
CA GLU A 297 23.20 -22.76 -3.35
C GLU A 297 21.72 -23.15 -3.47
N GLU A 298 20.90 -22.74 -2.51
CA GLU A 298 19.45 -22.96 -2.52
C GLU A 298 18.80 -22.13 -3.63
N PHE A 299 19.17 -20.85 -3.70
CA PHE A 299 18.73 -19.95 -4.78
C PHE A 299 19.14 -20.51 -6.15
N TYR A 300 20.38 -20.96 -6.32
CA TYR A 300 20.85 -21.58 -7.54
C TYR A 300 20.03 -22.81 -7.91
N ALA A 301 19.79 -23.70 -6.96
CA ALA A 301 19.00 -24.91 -7.21
C ALA A 301 17.58 -24.60 -7.73
N ALA A 302 16.96 -23.55 -7.22
CA ALA A 302 15.60 -23.15 -7.60
C ALA A 302 15.57 -22.32 -8.90
N ALA A 303 16.50 -21.40 -9.10
CA ALA A 303 16.40 -20.33 -10.12
C ALA A 303 17.39 -20.44 -11.29
N LYS A 304 18.30 -21.43 -11.31
CA LYS A 304 19.34 -21.57 -12.36
C LYS A 304 18.77 -21.69 -13.78
N ASP A 305 17.58 -22.26 -13.93
CA ASP A 305 16.91 -22.49 -15.21
C ASP A 305 15.88 -21.38 -15.54
N ALA A 306 15.82 -20.29 -14.74
CA ALA A 306 14.95 -19.15 -15.00
C ALA A 306 15.27 -18.50 -16.35
N ASP A 307 14.25 -18.05 -17.07
CA ASP A 307 14.39 -17.34 -18.35
C ASP A 307 14.96 -15.93 -18.14
N TYR A 308 14.61 -15.31 -17.01
CA TYR A 308 15.08 -13.97 -16.61
C TYR A 308 15.48 -13.96 -15.14
N ILE A 309 16.55 -13.24 -14.84
CA ILE A 309 16.89 -12.84 -13.47
C ILE A 309 16.90 -11.33 -13.37
N ILE A 310 16.28 -10.80 -12.31
CA ILE A 310 16.22 -9.37 -12.01
C ILE A 310 16.95 -9.14 -10.70
N TYR A 311 18.04 -8.39 -10.76
CA TYR A 311 18.78 -8.01 -9.56
C TYR A 311 18.26 -6.69 -9.02
N ASN A 312 17.86 -6.66 -7.74
CA ASN A 312 17.43 -5.44 -7.07
C ASN A 312 18.62 -4.71 -6.44
N SER A 313 19.08 -3.65 -7.06
CA SER A 313 20.17 -2.80 -6.57
C SER A 313 19.73 -1.71 -5.58
N THR A 314 18.42 -1.56 -5.31
CA THR A 314 17.91 -0.47 -4.45
C THR A 314 18.27 -0.62 -2.97
N THR A 315 18.60 -1.82 -2.53
CA THR A 315 18.94 -2.14 -1.12
C THR A 315 20.43 -2.30 -0.88
N THR A 316 21.21 -2.32 -1.94
CA THR A 316 22.66 -2.52 -1.91
C THR A 316 23.30 -1.53 -2.86
N GLU A 317 24.58 -1.71 -3.13
CA GLU A 317 25.31 -0.88 -4.09
C GLU A 317 24.74 -1.02 -5.51
N GLU A 318 24.55 0.09 -6.20
CA GLU A 318 24.09 0.09 -7.60
C GLU A 318 25.11 -0.63 -8.48
N LEU A 319 24.64 -1.55 -9.31
CA LEU A 319 25.47 -2.29 -10.26
C LEU A 319 25.33 -1.69 -11.65
N SER A 320 26.46 -1.43 -12.29
CA SER A 320 26.51 -0.86 -13.63
C SER A 320 26.75 -1.88 -14.74
N SER A 321 27.09 -3.12 -14.37
CA SER A 321 27.41 -4.18 -15.32
C SER A 321 27.14 -5.59 -14.82
N ILE A 322 27.07 -6.56 -15.73
CA ILE A 322 26.96 -7.99 -15.42
C ILE A 322 28.21 -8.47 -14.68
N GLU A 323 29.40 -7.96 -15.04
CA GLU A 323 30.66 -8.30 -14.40
C GLU A 323 30.62 -8.00 -12.90
N GLU A 324 30.12 -6.83 -12.50
CA GLU A 324 29.93 -6.47 -11.09
C GLU A 324 28.93 -7.38 -10.36
N LEU A 325 27.88 -7.84 -11.06
CA LEU A 325 26.96 -8.83 -10.50
C LEU A 325 27.64 -10.17 -10.26
N LEU A 326 28.47 -10.63 -11.21
CA LEU A 326 29.22 -11.88 -11.13
C LEU A 326 30.29 -11.87 -10.02
N GLU A 327 30.85 -10.71 -9.69
CA GLU A 327 31.77 -10.54 -8.57
C GLU A 327 31.11 -10.84 -7.21
N LYS A 328 29.79 -10.63 -7.11
CA LYS A 328 29.04 -10.94 -5.87
C LYS A 328 28.91 -12.46 -5.63
N SER A 329 28.82 -13.26 -6.68
CA SER A 329 28.84 -14.73 -6.59
C SER A 329 29.18 -15.37 -7.94
N SER A 330 30.23 -16.18 -7.97
CA SER A 330 30.62 -16.96 -9.16
C SER A 330 29.60 -18.03 -9.58
N LEU A 331 28.65 -18.39 -8.71
CA LEU A 331 27.56 -19.30 -9.08
C LEU A 331 26.63 -18.70 -10.12
N LEU A 332 26.51 -17.37 -10.17
CA LEU A 332 25.64 -16.67 -11.13
C LEU A 332 26.05 -16.92 -12.58
N GLU A 333 27.36 -17.17 -12.88
CA GLU A 333 27.84 -17.55 -14.22
C GLU A 333 27.18 -18.84 -14.77
N LYS A 334 26.59 -19.65 -13.88
CA LYS A 334 25.97 -20.93 -14.26
C LYS A 334 24.45 -20.84 -14.47
N PHE A 335 23.89 -19.64 -14.33
CA PHE A 335 22.49 -19.43 -14.60
C PHE A 335 22.23 -19.32 -16.08
N ARG A 336 21.10 -19.87 -16.53
CA ARG A 336 20.68 -19.83 -17.93
C ARG A 336 20.51 -18.40 -18.46
N ALA A 337 20.09 -17.49 -17.58
CA ALA A 337 19.79 -16.10 -17.92
C ALA A 337 21.04 -15.19 -17.93
N VAL A 338 22.21 -15.68 -17.58
CA VAL A 338 23.52 -15.00 -17.63
C VAL A 338 24.33 -15.53 -18.81
#